data_a268a74d6f5ebe4c8ab1cc1cb1160a52
#
_entry.id   a268a74d6f5ebe4c8ab1cc1cb1160a52
#
_cell.length_a   1.000
_cell.length_b   1.000
_cell.length_c   1.000
_cell.angle_alpha   90.00
_cell.angle_beta   90.00
_cell.angle_gamma   90.00
#
_symmetry.space_group_name_H-M   'P 1'
#
loop_
_entity.id
_entity.type
_entity.pdbx_description
1 polymer ?
#
loop_
_entity_poly.entity_id
_entity_poly.type
_entity_poly.pdbx_seq_one_letter_code
_entity_poly.pdbx_strand_id
1 'polypeptide(L)'
;MRLVILDRDGTLNVDRDDFVKSPEEWVPLPGALEAVARLNHAGWKTVVATNQSGLARGLFDMGALNAMHAKMNALLAQHGGR
;
A
#
# COMPACT_ATOMS: atom_id res chain seq x y z
N MET A 1 -2.48 22.14 -6.05
CA MET A 1 -1.93 20.76 -5.99
C MET A 1 -3.09 19.78 -6.02
N ARG A 2 -3.00 18.74 -6.84
CA ARG A 2 -3.99 17.67 -6.86
C ARG A 2 -3.52 16.55 -5.95
N LEU A 3 -4.34 16.19 -4.99
CA LEU A 3 -4.01 15.19 -3.96
C LEU A 3 -5.11 14.14 -3.89
N VAL A 4 -4.71 12.88 -3.88
CA VAL A 4 -5.61 11.74 -3.63
C VAL A 4 -5.11 11.01 -2.39
N ILE A 5 -6.01 10.76 -1.46
CA ILE A 5 -5.75 9.94 -0.28
C ILE A 5 -6.37 8.57 -0.53
N LEU A 6 -5.56 7.53 -0.46
CA LEU A 6 -5.96 6.16 -0.78
C LEU A 6 -5.87 5.29 0.48
N ASP A 7 -6.89 4.46 0.68
CA ASP A 7 -6.80 3.38 1.66
C ASP A 7 -5.89 2.28 1.11
N ARG A 8 -5.27 1.51 1.99
CA ARG A 8 -4.35 0.45 1.61
C ARG A 8 -5.05 -0.90 1.50
N ASP A 9 -5.44 -1.46 2.64
CA ASP A 9 -6.01 -2.81 2.68
C ASP A 9 -7.40 -2.83 2.05
N GLY A 10 -7.60 -3.71 1.08
CA GLY A 10 -8.83 -3.79 0.32
C GLY A 10 -8.94 -2.80 -0.84
N THR A 11 -8.01 -1.87 -0.97
CA THR A 11 -7.95 -0.90 -2.08
C THR A 11 -6.70 -1.12 -2.94
N LEU A 12 -5.52 -1.11 -2.33
CA LEU A 12 -4.24 -1.33 -3.01
C LEU A 12 -3.79 -2.78 -2.94
N ASN A 13 -4.12 -3.47 -1.88
CA ASN A 13 -3.73 -4.86 -1.67
C ASN A 13 -4.91 -5.69 -1.20
N VAL A 14 -4.77 -7.00 -1.36
CA VAL A 14 -5.75 -7.96 -0.86
C VAL A 14 -5.81 -7.87 0.65
N ASP A 15 -7.02 -7.68 1.19
CA ASP A 15 -7.26 -7.63 2.63
C ASP A 15 -7.25 -9.05 3.22
N ARG A 16 -6.96 -9.14 4.52
CA ARG A 16 -6.95 -10.40 5.27
C ARG A 16 -7.69 -10.23 6.58
N ASP A 17 -8.49 -11.23 6.95
CA ASP A 17 -9.22 -11.22 8.23
C ASP A 17 -8.26 -11.22 9.42
N ASP A 18 -7.07 -11.85 9.26
CA ASP A 18 -6.03 -11.94 10.27
C ASP A 18 -4.95 -10.87 10.11
N PHE A 19 -5.23 -9.80 9.39
CA PHE A 19 -4.35 -8.69 9.04
C PHE A 19 -3.19 -9.09 8.12
N VAL A 20 -2.66 -8.12 7.40
CA VAL A 20 -1.43 -8.28 6.61
C VAL A 20 -0.25 -8.01 7.56
N LYS A 21 0.55 -9.03 7.87
CA LYS A 21 1.55 -8.98 8.93
C LYS A 21 2.99 -8.94 8.43
N SER A 22 3.21 -9.24 7.15
CA SER A 22 4.56 -9.35 6.58
C SER A 22 4.55 -8.98 5.11
N PRO A 23 5.73 -8.65 4.52
CA PRO A 23 5.81 -8.40 3.08
C PRO A 23 5.30 -9.55 2.23
N GLU A 24 5.51 -10.79 2.65
CA GLU A 24 5.06 -11.97 1.92
C GLU A 24 3.54 -12.05 1.86
N GLU A 25 2.84 -11.52 2.86
CA GLU A 25 1.39 -11.48 2.93
C GLU A 25 0.80 -10.28 2.19
N TRP A 26 1.63 -9.29 1.82
CA TRP A 26 1.18 -8.11 1.10
C TRP A 26 1.10 -8.41 -0.39
N VAL A 27 -0.13 -8.54 -0.90
CA VAL A 27 -0.40 -8.88 -2.30
C VAL A 27 -1.21 -7.75 -2.93
N PRO A 28 -0.68 -7.09 -3.99
CA PRO A 28 -1.42 -6.01 -4.64
C PRO A 28 -2.69 -6.54 -5.31
N LEU A 29 -3.76 -5.74 -5.25
CA LEU A 29 -4.95 -6.03 -6.04
C LEU A 29 -4.65 -5.83 -7.52
N PRO A 30 -5.23 -6.65 -8.42
CA PRO A 30 -5.01 -6.49 -9.85
C PRO A 30 -5.35 -5.08 -10.33
N GLY A 31 -4.42 -4.43 -11.01
CA GLY A 31 -4.60 -3.10 -11.57
C GLY A 31 -4.46 -1.94 -10.60
N ALA A 32 -4.34 -2.19 -9.29
CA ALA A 32 -4.30 -1.12 -8.30
C ALA A 32 -3.05 -0.23 -8.44
N LEU A 33 -1.87 -0.84 -8.52
CA LEU A 33 -0.61 -0.07 -8.65
C LEU A 33 -0.52 0.64 -9.99
N GLU A 34 -1.05 0.04 -11.04
CA GLU A 34 -1.15 0.68 -12.36
C GLU A 34 -2.04 1.92 -12.31
N ALA A 35 -3.16 1.84 -11.58
CA ALA A 35 -4.06 2.96 -11.40
C ALA A 35 -3.39 4.10 -10.64
N VAL A 36 -2.63 3.80 -9.60
CA VAL A 36 -1.85 4.81 -8.86
C VAL A 36 -0.82 5.46 -9.77
N ALA A 37 -0.10 4.68 -10.56
CA ALA A 37 0.87 5.20 -11.53
C ALA A 37 0.21 6.14 -12.53
N ARG A 38 -0.99 5.80 -13.02
CA ARG A 38 -1.75 6.67 -13.93
C ARG A 38 -2.13 8.00 -13.27
N LEU A 39 -2.53 7.97 -12.00
CA LEU A 39 -2.82 9.19 -11.25
C LEU A 39 -1.57 10.07 -11.13
N ASN A 40 -0.42 9.48 -10.84
CA ASN A 40 0.84 10.21 -10.75
C ASN A 40 1.20 10.86 -12.10
N HIS A 41 1.05 10.12 -13.20
CA HIS A 41 1.35 10.62 -14.53
C HIS A 41 0.39 11.76 -14.95
N ALA A 42 -0.83 11.75 -14.43
CA ALA A 42 -1.81 12.82 -14.66
C ALA A 42 -1.60 14.04 -13.75
N GLY A 43 -0.56 14.03 -12.92
CA GLY A 43 -0.22 15.15 -12.05
C GLY A 43 -0.82 15.08 -10.66
N TRP A 44 -1.41 13.94 -10.28
CA TRP A 44 -1.93 13.74 -8.93
C TRP A 44 -0.84 13.23 -8.00
N LYS A 45 -0.75 13.84 -6.83
CA LYS A 45 0.05 13.29 -5.73
C LYS A 45 -0.82 12.30 -4.96
N THR A 46 -0.28 11.11 -4.66
CA THR A 46 -1.00 10.07 -3.95
C THR A 46 -0.40 9.88 -2.56
N VAL A 47 -1.28 9.72 -1.57
CA VAL A 47 -0.92 9.47 -0.18
C VAL A 47 -1.71 8.26 0.30
N VAL A 48 -1.05 7.32 0.94
CA VAL A 48 -1.69 6.13 1.50
C VAL A 48 -2.00 6.37 2.97
N ALA A 49 -3.28 6.31 3.33
CA ALA A 49 -3.74 6.35 4.70
C ALA A 49 -4.18 4.94 5.09
N THR A 50 -3.62 4.39 6.14
CA THR A 50 -3.90 3.02 6.53
C THR A 50 -4.15 2.90 8.03
N ASN A 51 -5.14 2.07 8.40
CA ASN A 51 -5.41 1.70 9.79
C ASN A 51 -4.75 0.36 10.07
N GLN A 52 -3.74 0.35 10.96
CA GLN A 52 -2.96 -0.85 11.27
C GLN A 52 -3.24 -1.31 12.70
N SER A 53 -4.46 -1.77 12.95
CA SER A 53 -4.84 -2.28 14.27
C SER A 53 -4.04 -3.52 14.68
N GLY A 54 -3.53 -4.30 13.72
CA GLY A 54 -2.63 -5.43 14.00
C GLY A 54 -1.35 -4.99 14.69
N LEU A 55 -0.80 -3.82 14.35
CA LEU A 55 0.37 -3.25 15.02
C LEU A 55 0.06 -2.99 16.50
N ALA A 56 -1.06 -2.35 16.78
CA ALA A 56 -1.48 -2.07 18.15
C ALA A 56 -1.73 -3.35 18.97
N ARG A 57 -2.12 -4.43 18.32
CA ARG A 57 -2.33 -5.74 18.95
C ARG A 57 -1.06 -6.58 19.08
N GLY A 58 0.07 -6.07 18.58
CA GLY A 58 1.34 -6.78 18.64
C GLY A 58 1.45 -7.96 17.67
N LEU A 59 0.61 -8.02 16.63
CA LEU A 59 0.67 -9.08 15.62
C LEU A 59 1.84 -8.93 14.66
N PHE A 60 2.35 -7.72 14.51
CA PHE A 60 3.57 -7.40 13.78
C PHE A 60 4.16 -6.11 14.34
N ASP A 61 5.41 -5.83 14.02
CA ASP A 61 6.12 -4.65 14.50
C ASP A 61 6.29 -3.58 13.41
N MET A 62 6.89 -2.44 13.79
CA MET A 62 7.16 -1.36 12.84
C MET A 62 8.13 -1.77 11.75
N GLY A 63 9.07 -2.68 12.04
CA GLY A 63 9.99 -3.20 11.04
C GLY A 63 9.24 -3.94 9.93
N ALA A 64 8.28 -4.78 10.29
CA ALA A 64 7.44 -5.50 9.33
C ALA A 64 6.57 -4.52 8.53
N LEU A 65 5.99 -3.52 9.18
CA LEU A 65 5.18 -2.50 8.50
C LEU A 65 6.02 -1.72 7.49
N ASN A 66 7.21 -1.29 7.87
CA ASN A 66 8.11 -0.57 6.97
C ASN A 66 8.53 -1.46 5.80
N ALA A 67 8.78 -2.74 6.03
CA ALA A 67 9.13 -3.69 4.97
C ALA A 67 7.98 -3.89 3.99
N MET A 68 6.73 -3.95 4.48
CA MET A 68 5.55 -4.03 3.62
C MET A 68 5.42 -2.80 2.72
N HIS A 69 5.63 -1.61 3.28
CA HIS A 69 5.55 -0.36 2.52
C HIS A 69 6.71 -0.22 1.54
N ALA A 70 7.91 -0.72 1.88
CA ALA A 70 9.03 -0.76 0.95
C ALA A 70 8.72 -1.65 -0.26
N LYS A 71 8.10 -2.80 -0.02
CA LYS A 71 7.64 -3.69 -1.10
C LYS A 71 6.61 -2.99 -1.98
N MET A 72 5.62 -2.34 -1.37
CA MET A 72 4.59 -1.58 -2.10
C MET A 72 5.23 -0.52 -3.01
N ASN A 73 6.14 0.27 -2.46
CA ASN A 73 6.81 1.34 -3.20
C ASN A 73 7.67 0.79 -4.34
N ALA A 74 8.38 -0.33 -4.13
CA ALA A 74 9.17 -0.97 -5.16
C ALA A 74 8.29 -1.47 -6.32
N LEU A 75 7.17 -2.11 -6.01
CA LEU A 75 6.22 -2.59 -7.01
C LEU A 75 5.58 -1.42 -7.76
N LEU A 76 5.21 -0.35 -7.04
CA LEU A 76 4.66 0.85 -7.65
C LEU A 76 5.65 1.48 -8.63
N ALA A 77 6.93 1.56 -8.27
CA ALA A 77 7.98 2.09 -9.14
C ALA A 77 8.13 1.28 -10.42
N GLN A 78 7.89 -0.04 -10.38
CA GLN A 78 7.91 -0.89 -11.57
C GLN A 78 6.82 -0.49 -12.58
N HIS A 79 5.74 0.13 -12.12
CA HIS A 79 4.67 0.65 -12.96
C HIS A 79 4.86 2.13 -13.30
N GLY A 80 5.97 2.73 -12.86
CA GLY A 80 6.26 4.16 -13.10
C GLY A 80 5.59 5.10 -12.10
N GLY A 81 5.05 4.59 -11.00
CA GLY A 81 4.44 5.39 -9.95
C GLY A 81 5.43 5.83 -8.87
N ARG A 82 4.93 6.61 -7.94
CA ARG A 82 5.74 7.15 -6.83
C ARG A 82 4.89 7.64 -5.64
#